data_ec190cd2a10ce0326ba1f20cecd182d8
#
_entry.id   ec190cd2a10ce0326ba1f20cecd182d8
#
_cell.length_a   1.000
_cell.length_b   1.000
_cell.length_c   1.000
_cell.angle_alpha   90.00
_cell.angle_beta   90.00
_cell.angle_gamma   90.00
#
_symmetry.space_group_name_H-M   'P 1'
#
loop_
_entity.id
_entity.type
_entity.pdbx_description
1 polymer ?
#
loop_
_entity_poly.entity_id
_entity_poly.type
_entity_poly.pdbx_seq_one_letter_code
_entity_poly.pdbx_strand_id
1 'polypeptide(L)'
;MYRFARFDEPLLNKLPQKKVEIDVYHSSIPDKLRRKHPPNIPNLEEQQVVRHFFRLSQMNYGIENGMYPLGSCTMKYNPKICEDIASWREFTDIHPYQGESTVQGTLEMLYELEAMLKEITGMDAFSFQPAAGAHGEFLGMLLVRAYHEFNGDPDRKEVIIPDTAHGTNPASAKMAGFDVIEIPSNNEGTVDLEALRKTLSDKTAALMLTNPNTLGIFETDILEIEKMVHDAGALLYYDGANLNAILGKARPGDMGFDIVHLNLHKTFATPHGGGGPGAGPVGVKEDLEKFLPVPRIKKDGKRYVLDYDKPYSIGKIRDFYGNIEVCIKAYVYLLMMGKSLKEVAEISVLNSNYMKEKLKRSGFYELPYKDLRKHEFVVSCEKLLREKGIRALDVAKRLLDYGMHPPTIYFPLIVKEALMIEPTETETKEDIDAYVDALISIAKEDPEVVRSAPSKTPVKRVDEASAAKNPVLTWKDI
;
A
#
# COMPACT_ATOMS: atom_id res chain seq x y z
N MET A 1 -19.27 -11.91 14.77
CA MET A 1 -19.05 -11.92 13.31
C MET A 1 -19.88 -10.83 12.65
N TYR A 2 -19.24 -10.03 11.82
CA TYR A 2 -19.90 -8.98 11.04
C TYR A 2 -20.94 -9.58 10.08
N ARG A 3 -22.05 -8.87 9.85
CA ARG A 3 -23.06 -9.27 8.87
C ARG A 3 -23.30 -8.12 7.92
N PHE A 4 -23.06 -8.35 6.65
CA PHE A 4 -23.37 -7.39 5.61
C PHE A 4 -24.88 -7.10 5.59
N ALA A 5 -25.25 -5.83 5.62
CA ALA A 5 -26.60 -5.42 5.31
C ALA A 5 -26.88 -5.67 3.81
N ARG A 6 -28.15 -5.94 3.49
CA ARG A 6 -28.59 -6.12 2.10
C ARG A 6 -29.74 -5.18 1.85
N PHE A 7 -29.44 -4.11 1.16
CA PHE A 7 -30.43 -3.14 0.69
C PHE A 7 -30.53 -3.25 -0.82
N ASP A 8 -31.76 -3.08 -1.34
CA ASP A 8 -31.97 -2.80 -2.77
C ASP A 8 -31.74 -1.32 -2.99
N GLU A 9 -30.46 -0.92 -2.90
CA GLU A 9 -30.08 0.48 -2.99
C GLU A 9 -29.70 0.81 -4.45
N PRO A 10 -30.51 1.63 -5.15
CA PRO A 10 -30.22 1.98 -6.53
C PRO A 10 -29.05 2.94 -6.64
N LEU A 11 -28.57 3.16 -7.86
CA LEU A 11 -27.61 4.22 -8.13
C LEU A 11 -28.20 5.59 -7.75
N LEU A 12 -27.35 6.51 -7.34
CA LEU A 12 -27.76 7.85 -6.87
C LEU A 12 -28.67 8.59 -7.87
N ASN A 13 -28.39 8.47 -9.17
CA ASN A 13 -29.19 9.07 -10.25
C ASN A 13 -30.52 8.37 -10.51
N LYS A 14 -30.75 7.20 -9.93
CA LYS A 14 -32.01 6.45 -10.02
C LYS A 14 -32.94 6.69 -8.82
N LEU A 15 -32.44 7.38 -7.78
CA LEU A 15 -33.28 7.76 -6.65
C LEU A 15 -34.39 8.72 -7.11
N PRO A 16 -35.56 8.74 -6.42
CA PRO A 16 -36.63 9.69 -6.71
C PRO A 16 -36.12 11.13 -6.63
N GLN A 17 -36.22 11.84 -7.75
CA GLN A 17 -35.77 13.25 -7.87
C GLN A 17 -36.83 14.20 -7.35
N LYS A 18 -36.39 15.25 -6.64
CA LYS A 18 -37.26 16.37 -6.35
C LYS A 18 -37.44 17.22 -7.61
N LYS A 19 -38.69 17.41 -8.07
CA LYS A 19 -39.00 18.41 -9.12
C LYS A 19 -38.97 19.78 -8.45
N VAL A 20 -37.90 20.54 -8.68
CA VAL A 20 -37.82 21.93 -8.30
C VAL A 20 -38.05 22.74 -9.57
N GLU A 21 -39.16 23.45 -9.60
CA GLU A 21 -39.34 24.56 -10.56
C GLU A 21 -38.49 25.73 -10.05
N ILE A 22 -37.33 25.93 -10.66
CA ILE A 22 -36.51 27.11 -10.37
C ILE A 22 -37.03 28.23 -11.23
N ASP A 23 -37.61 29.27 -10.60
CA ASP A 23 -37.83 30.53 -11.26
C ASP A 23 -36.50 31.02 -11.83
N VAL A 24 -36.44 31.15 -13.14
CA VAL A 24 -35.22 31.56 -13.83
C VAL A 24 -34.95 33.02 -13.48
N TYR A 25 -34.11 33.27 -12.51
CA TYR A 25 -33.58 34.60 -12.26
C TYR A 25 -32.97 35.16 -13.56
N HIS A 26 -33.25 36.42 -13.88
CA HIS A 26 -32.64 37.12 -15.00
C HIS A 26 -31.09 37.06 -14.82
N SER A 27 -30.47 36.24 -15.61
CA SER A 27 -29.02 36.08 -15.60
C SER A 27 -28.38 37.13 -16.50
N SER A 28 -27.32 37.78 -16.03
CA SER A 28 -26.48 38.65 -16.85
C SER A 28 -25.65 37.90 -17.91
N ILE A 29 -25.72 36.57 -17.93
CA ILE A 29 -25.03 35.76 -18.93
C ILE A 29 -25.73 35.89 -20.28
N PRO A 30 -25.03 36.29 -21.36
CA PRO A 30 -25.58 36.33 -22.69
C PRO A 30 -26.19 35.01 -23.13
N ASP A 31 -27.35 35.04 -23.84
CA ASP A 31 -28.09 33.82 -24.21
C ASP A 31 -27.25 32.80 -24.99
N LYS A 32 -26.33 33.28 -25.84
CA LYS A 32 -25.41 32.41 -26.59
C LYS A 32 -24.44 31.59 -25.72
N LEU A 33 -24.22 32.01 -24.47
CA LEU A 33 -23.36 31.36 -23.49
C LEU A 33 -24.15 30.55 -22.48
N ARG A 34 -25.47 30.68 -22.45
CA ARG A 34 -26.31 29.89 -21.53
C ARG A 34 -26.43 28.45 -21.98
N ARG A 35 -26.46 27.57 -21.01
CA ARG A 35 -26.84 26.19 -21.24
C ARG A 35 -28.25 26.09 -21.73
N LYS A 36 -28.53 25.31 -22.77
CA LYS A 36 -29.88 25.00 -23.26
C LYS A 36 -30.63 24.03 -22.34
N HIS A 37 -29.89 23.20 -21.63
CA HIS A 37 -30.44 22.23 -20.68
C HIS A 37 -29.63 22.26 -19.37
N PRO A 38 -30.28 22.06 -18.21
CA PRO A 38 -29.58 21.93 -16.95
C PRO A 38 -28.60 20.75 -16.98
N PRO A 39 -27.56 20.77 -16.14
CA PRO A 39 -26.69 19.61 -16.02
C PRO A 39 -27.52 18.42 -15.51
N ASN A 40 -27.23 17.25 -16.02
CA ASN A 40 -27.89 16.02 -15.60
C ASN A 40 -27.27 15.54 -14.23
N ILE A 41 -27.52 16.34 -13.19
CA ILE A 41 -27.09 16.06 -11.82
C ILE A 41 -28.34 15.70 -11.02
N PRO A 42 -28.32 14.62 -10.21
CA PRO A 42 -29.44 14.27 -9.36
C PRO A 42 -29.82 15.40 -8.42
N ASN A 43 -31.12 15.74 -8.38
CA ASN A 43 -31.67 16.73 -7.46
C ASN A 43 -32.31 15.99 -6.27
N LEU A 44 -31.55 15.83 -5.21
CA LEU A 44 -31.91 15.05 -4.05
C LEU A 44 -31.91 15.91 -2.79
N GLU A 45 -32.75 15.52 -1.83
CA GLU A 45 -32.71 16.08 -0.49
C GLU A 45 -31.50 15.53 0.29
N GLU A 46 -30.96 16.34 1.20
CA GLU A 46 -29.82 15.94 2.05
C GLU A 46 -30.04 14.58 2.71
N GLN A 47 -31.21 14.37 3.29
CA GLN A 47 -31.55 13.10 3.93
C GLN A 47 -31.52 11.88 2.98
N GLN A 48 -31.85 12.06 1.70
CA GLN A 48 -31.78 10.99 0.70
C GLN A 48 -30.32 10.61 0.45
N VAL A 49 -29.46 11.62 0.29
CA VAL A 49 -28.03 11.43 0.06
C VAL A 49 -27.38 10.76 1.25
N VAL A 50 -27.62 11.25 2.47
CA VAL A 50 -27.08 10.68 3.71
C VAL A 50 -27.51 9.22 3.88
N ARG A 51 -28.82 8.93 3.70
CA ARG A 51 -29.33 7.56 3.84
C ARG A 51 -28.78 6.62 2.77
N HIS A 52 -28.62 7.09 1.55
CA HIS A 52 -28.03 6.32 0.47
C HIS A 52 -26.60 5.88 0.82
N PHE A 53 -25.72 6.81 1.15
CA PHE A 53 -24.32 6.48 1.48
C PHE A 53 -24.20 5.70 2.80
N PHE A 54 -25.07 5.94 3.78
CA PHE A 54 -25.12 5.16 5.00
C PHE A 54 -25.47 3.69 4.74
N ARG A 55 -26.44 3.42 3.86
CA ARG A 55 -26.79 2.05 3.45
C ARG A 55 -25.64 1.39 2.69
N LEU A 56 -25.01 2.11 1.76
CA LEU A 56 -23.84 1.61 1.05
C LEU A 56 -22.70 1.26 2.01
N SER A 57 -22.44 2.09 3.03
CA SER A 57 -21.39 1.81 4.02
C SER A 57 -21.66 0.52 4.80
N GLN A 58 -22.92 0.23 5.14
CA GLN A 58 -23.31 -1.02 5.81
C GLN A 58 -23.23 -2.26 4.91
N MET A 59 -23.19 -2.07 3.59
CA MET A 59 -23.00 -3.13 2.60
C MET A 59 -21.53 -3.44 2.32
N ASN A 60 -20.60 -2.62 2.83
CA ASN A 60 -19.16 -2.78 2.67
C ASN A 60 -18.51 -3.30 3.94
N TYR A 61 -17.25 -3.74 3.80
CA TYR A 61 -16.41 -4.15 4.91
C TYR A 61 -15.28 -3.14 5.10
N GLY A 62 -15.05 -2.69 6.31
CA GLY A 62 -13.96 -1.79 6.69
C GLY A 62 -13.17 -2.34 7.86
N ILE A 63 -12.06 -1.71 8.17
CA ILE A 63 -11.16 -2.09 9.26
C ILE A 63 -11.85 -2.08 10.64
N GLU A 64 -12.92 -1.30 10.78
CA GLU A 64 -13.72 -1.23 12.00
C GLU A 64 -14.68 -2.40 12.16
N ASN A 65 -14.92 -3.20 11.10
CA ASN A 65 -15.85 -4.32 11.14
C ASN A 65 -15.20 -5.61 11.67
N GLY A 66 -13.88 -5.71 11.62
CA GLY A 66 -13.09 -6.85 12.07
C GLY A 66 -11.77 -6.99 11.32
N MET A 67 -11.10 -8.11 11.53
CA MET A 67 -9.81 -8.41 10.94
C MET A 67 -9.82 -8.27 9.40
N TYR A 68 -8.81 -7.58 8.88
CA TYR A 68 -8.64 -7.31 7.45
C TYR A 68 -7.29 -7.88 6.96
N PRO A 69 -7.17 -9.22 6.79
CA PRO A 69 -5.89 -9.90 6.65
C PRO A 69 -5.34 -9.90 5.23
N LEU A 70 -5.50 -8.82 4.51
CA LEU A 70 -5.07 -8.67 3.11
C LEU A 70 -3.54 -8.60 3.05
N GLY A 71 -2.92 -9.70 2.67
CA GLY A 71 -1.46 -9.81 2.57
C GLY A 71 -0.86 -8.77 1.62
N SER A 72 0.35 -8.32 1.93
CA SER A 72 1.07 -7.24 1.26
C SER A 72 0.48 -5.83 1.45
N CYS A 73 -0.60 -5.68 2.25
CA CYS A 73 -1.29 -4.41 2.43
C CYS A 73 -1.14 -3.81 3.83
N THR A 74 -0.79 -4.61 4.84
CA THR A 74 -0.68 -4.16 6.23
C THR A 74 -1.92 -3.36 6.67
N MET A 75 -3.10 -3.98 6.55
CA MET A 75 -4.40 -3.38 6.86
C MET A 75 -4.64 -3.36 8.37
N LYS A 76 -3.84 -2.60 9.11
CA LYS A 76 -4.01 -2.47 10.55
C LYS A 76 -5.05 -1.43 10.95
N TYR A 77 -5.57 -1.54 12.16
CA TYR A 77 -6.45 -0.54 12.73
C TYR A 77 -5.79 0.85 12.74
N ASN A 78 -6.55 1.85 12.35
CA ASN A 78 -6.09 3.24 12.31
C ASN A 78 -6.54 3.95 13.61
N PRO A 79 -5.63 4.38 14.50
CA PRO A 79 -5.98 5.05 15.75
C PRO A 79 -6.77 6.33 15.49
N LYS A 80 -7.96 6.47 16.11
CA LYS A 80 -8.87 7.60 15.85
C LYS A 80 -8.28 8.96 16.25
N ILE A 81 -7.39 9.00 17.23
CA ILE A 81 -6.69 10.21 17.62
C ILE A 81 -5.86 10.80 16.47
N CYS A 82 -5.37 9.96 15.55
CA CYS A 82 -4.65 10.45 14.37
C CYS A 82 -5.58 11.21 13.42
N GLU A 83 -6.82 10.75 13.25
CA GLU A 83 -7.86 11.44 12.48
C GLU A 83 -8.30 12.75 13.17
N ASP A 84 -8.53 12.68 14.48
CA ASP A 84 -8.99 13.82 15.27
C ASP A 84 -7.99 14.98 15.18
N ILE A 85 -6.69 14.70 15.37
CA ILE A 85 -5.63 15.72 15.32
C ILE A 85 -5.46 16.26 13.89
N ALA A 86 -5.46 15.38 12.88
CA ALA A 86 -5.32 15.80 11.49
C ALA A 86 -6.48 16.69 11.02
N SER A 87 -7.65 16.59 11.67
CA SER A 87 -8.83 17.42 11.39
C SER A 87 -8.86 18.77 12.11
N TRP A 88 -7.87 19.09 12.94
CA TRP A 88 -7.82 20.39 13.61
C TRP A 88 -7.72 21.54 12.61
N ARG A 89 -8.38 22.65 12.92
CA ARG A 89 -8.43 23.82 12.03
C ARG A 89 -7.05 24.41 11.72
N GLU A 90 -6.11 24.27 12.65
CA GLU A 90 -4.71 24.67 12.51
C GLU A 90 -4.01 23.94 11.36
N PHE A 91 -4.50 22.76 10.95
CA PHE A 91 -4.01 22.00 9.82
C PHE A 91 -4.91 22.08 8.58
N THR A 92 -6.23 22.18 8.78
CA THR A 92 -7.19 22.11 7.67
C THR A 92 -7.52 23.47 7.05
N ASP A 93 -7.36 24.56 7.80
CA ASP A 93 -7.65 25.92 7.32
C ASP A 93 -6.43 26.62 6.71
N ILE A 94 -5.38 25.88 6.37
CA ILE A 94 -4.14 26.37 5.76
C ILE A 94 -3.94 25.75 4.37
N HIS A 95 -3.08 26.40 3.56
CA HIS A 95 -2.76 25.92 2.22
C HIS A 95 -1.23 25.76 2.05
N PRO A 96 -0.73 24.71 1.40
CA PRO A 96 0.72 24.45 1.25
C PRO A 96 1.52 25.58 0.59
N TYR A 97 0.88 26.38 -0.27
CA TYR A 97 1.54 27.49 -0.98
C TYR A 97 1.27 28.87 -0.37
N GLN A 98 0.72 28.95 0.83
CA GLN A 98 0.70 30.24 1.52
C GLN A 98 2.09 30.57 2.09
N GLY A 99 2.29 31.82 2.51
CA GLY A 99 3.60 32.28 2.97
C GLY A 99 4.15 31.43 4.13
N GLU A 100 5.42 31.05 4.06
CA GLU A 100 6.09 30.16 5.02
C GLU A 100 5.92 30.59 6.49
N SER A 101 5.87 31.91 6.74
CA SER A 101 5.66 32.46 8.11
C SER A 101 4.32 32.06 8.73
N THR A 102 3.35 31.64 7.93
CA THR A 102 2.00 31.27 8.38
C THR A 102 1.82 29.76 8.54
N VAL A 103 2.79 28.94 8.13
CA VAL A 103 2.75 27.47 8.17
C VAL A 103 3.93 26.86 8.94
N GLN A 104 4.54 27.62 9.81
CA GLN A 104 5.75 27.19 10.53
C GLN A 104 5.57 25.89 11.32
N GLY A 105 4.43 25.70 12.01
CA GLY A 105 4.15 24.47 12.75
C GLY A 105 4.06 23.23 11.85
N THR A 106 3.46 23.37 10.66
CA THR A 106 3.41 22.28 9.68
C THR A 106 4.80 21.94 9.10
N LEU A 107 5.61 22.96 8.81
CA LEU A 107 6.98 22.74 8.33
C LEU A 107 7.86 22.12 9.43
N GLU A 108 7.71 22.55 10.67
CA GLU A 108 8.39 21.93 11.83
C GLU A 108 8.03 20.46 11.97
N MET A 109 6.74 20.14 11.96
CA MET A 109 6.24 18.77 12.05
C MET A 109 6.82 17.89 10.94
N LEU A 110 6.87 18.37 9.69
CA LEU A 110 7.45 17.62 8.57
C LEU A 110 8.97 17.44 8.72
N TYR A 111 9.67 18.46 9.24
CA TYR A 111 11.09 18.37 9.52
C TYR A 111 11.39 17.33 10.62
N GLU A 112 10.58 17.30 11.67
CA GLU A 112 10.70 16.29 12.73
C GLU A 112 10.31 14.90 12.24
N LEU A 113 9.26 14.77 11.41
CA LEU A 113 8.90 13.50 10.78
C LEU A 113 10.04 12.96 9.91
N GLU A 114 10.72 13.82 9.15
CA GLU A 114 11.91 13.43 8.40
C GLU A 114 13.01 12.88 9.33
N ALA A 115 13.28 13.56 10.45
CA ALA A 115 14.26 13.10 11.43
C ALA A 115 13.90 11.75 12.04
N MET A 116 12.62 11.52 12.36
CA MET A 116 12.14 10.21 12.84
C MET A 116 12.31 9.11 11.80
N LEU A 117 11.95 9.36 10.54
CA LEU A 117 12.09 8.38 9.47
C LEU A 117 13.56 8.06 9.17
N LYS A 118 14.46 9.03 9.24
CA LYS A 118 15.91 8.83 9.15
C LYS A 118 16.42 7.88 10.22
N GLU A 119 16.00 8.08 11.48
CA GLU A 119 16.38 7.21 12.59
C GLU A 119 15.85 5.78 12.40
N ILE A 120 14.58 5.63 11.99
CA ILE A 120 13.92 4.33 11.79
C ILE A 120 14.57 3.54 10.65
N THR A 121 15.02 4.21 9.59
CA THR A 121 15.45 3.54 8.37
C THR A 121 16.97 3.52 8.15
N GLY A 122 17.71 4.39 8.85
CA GLY A 122 19.15 4.57 8.59
C GLY A 122 19.45 5.33 7.28
N MET A 123 18.46 6.04 6.73
CA MET A 123 18.64 6.95 5.59
C MET A 123 19.08 8.35 6.06
N ASP A 124 19.62 9.15 5.14
CA ASP A 124 20.19 10.47 5.44
C ASP A 124 19.25 11.62 5.09
N ALA A 125 18.32 11.41 4.16
CA ALA A 125 17.37 12.43 3.73
C ALA A 125 16.08 11.82 3.17
N PHE A 126 14.93 12.54 3.28
CA PHE A 126 13.62 12.09 2.75
C PHE A 126 12.94 13.15 1.91
N SER A 127 12.15 12.70 0.92
CA SER A 127 11.12 13.47 0.23
C SER A 127 9.74 12.91 0.54
N PHE A 128 8.77 13.79 0.88
CA PHE A 128 7.37 13.41 1.12
C PHE A 128 6.47 13.56 -0.11
N GLN A 129 7.02 13.93 -1.26
CA GLN A 129 6.22 14.23 -2.44
C GLN A 129 5.44 13.03 -3.01
N PRO A 130 5.94 11.77 -3.00
CA PRO A 130 5.19 10.68 -3.58
C PRO A 130 3.83 10.46 -2.92
N ALA A 131 2.79 10.26 -3.75
CA ALA A 131 1.41 10.11 -3.31
C ALA A 131 1.10 8.73 -2.72
N ALA A 132 1.91 7.72 -3.05
CA ALA A 132 1.75 6.34 -2.61
C ALA A 132 3.04 5.56 -2.83
N GLY A 133 3.07 4.26 -2.43
CA GLY A 133 4.25 3.40 -2.61
C GLY A 133 4.72 3.30 -4.06
N ALA A 134 3.82 2.98 -4.99
CA ALA A 134 4.17 2.90 -6.41
C ALA A 134 4.74 4.21 -6.98
N HIS A 135 4.28 5.38 -6.48
CA HIS A 135 4.86 6.66 -6.84
C HIS A 135 6.23 6.86 -6.17
N GLY A 136 6.44 6.30 -4.98
CA GLY A 136 7.76 6.24 -4.33
C GLY A 136 8.74 5.34 -5.07
N GLU A 137 8.27 4.18 -5.55
CA GLU A 137 9.07 3.30 -6.42
C GLU A 137 9.50 4.03 -7.69
N PHE A 138 8.57 4.71 -8.36
CA PHE A 138 8.86 5.50 -9.54
C PHE A 138 9.88 6.61 -9.25
N LEU A 139 9.72 7.36 -8.16
CA LEU A 139 10.71 8.34 -7.72
C LEU A 139 12.07 7.69 -7.50
N GLY A 140 12.12 6.55 -6.79
CA GLY A 140 13.39 5.83 -6.56
C GLY A 140 14.10 5.50 -7.85
N MET A 141 13.39 5.02 -8.87
CA MET A 141 13.97 4.73 -10.19
C MET A 141 14.40 6.00 -10.94
N LEU A 142 13.70 7.12 -10.80
CA LEU A 142 14.16 8.40 -11.34
C LEU A 142 15.46 8.87 -10.67
N LEU A 143 15.61 8.64 -9.37
CA LEU A 143 16.85 8.95 -8.64
C LEU A 143 18.02 8.06 -9.09
N VAL A 144 17.77 6.76 -9.31
CA VAL A 144 18.75 5.82 -9.90
C VAL A 144 19.23 6.35 -11.25
N ARG A 145 18.31 6.78 -12.12
CA ARG A 145 18.65 7.33 -13.42
C ARG A 145 19.49 8.60 -13.30
N ALA A 146 19.05 9.54 -12.46
CA ALA A 146 19.76 10.80 -12.24
C ALA A 146 21.19 10.57 -11.70
N TYR A 147 21.36 9.59 -10.83
CA TYR A 147 22.66 9.21 -10.28
C TYR A 147 23.62 8.72 -11.39
N HIS A 148 23.17 7.77 -12.23
CA HIS A 148 24.01 7.22 -13.30
C HIS A 148 24.30 8.25 -14.39
N GLU A 149 23.32 9.07 -14.79
CA GLU A 149 23.53 10.17 -15.74
C GLU A 149 24.54 11.18 -15.20
N PHE A 150 24.46 11.55 -13.91
CA PHE A 150 25.41 12.48 -13.28
C PHE A 150 26.83 11.92 -13.21
N ASN A 151 26.97 10.61 -12.99
CA ASN A 151 28.28 9.94 -12.93
C ASN A 151 28.87 9.60 -14.33
N GLY A 152 28.16 9.91 -15.41
CA GLY A 152 28.64 9.66 -16.77
C GLY A 152 28.36 8.25 -17.30
N ASP A 153 27.48 7.48 -16.62
CA ASP A 153 27.10 6.09 -16.96
C ASP A 153 25.63 5.96 -17.44
N PRO A 154 25.17 6.73 -18.45
CA PRO A 154 23.78 6.75 -18.89
C PRO A 154 23.33 5.42 -19.55
N ASP A 155 24.25 4.53 -19.85
CA ASP A 155 24.00 3.23 -20.48
C ASP A 155 23.64 2.13 -19.46
N ARG A 156 23.68 2.41 -18.16
CA ARG A 156 23.13 1.54 -17.11
C ARG A 156 21.61 1.62 -17.14
N LYS A 157 20.98 0.64 -17.81
CA LYS A 157 19.53 0.62 -18.10
C LYS A 157 18.81 -0.62 -17.61
N GLU A 158 19.52 -1.53 -16.96
CA GLU A 158 18.95 -2.78 -16.48
C GLU A 158 18.64 -2.67 -14.99
N VAL A 159 17.39 -3.02 -14.60
CA VAL A 159 16.98 -3.15 -13.20
C VAL A 159 16.64 -4.60 -12.93
N ILE A 160 17.35 -5.20 -11.98
CA ILE A 160 17.14 -6.57 -11.56
C ILE A 160 16.02 -6.62 -10.52
N ILE A 161 15.11 -7.59 -10.64
CA ILE A 161 13.95 -7.76 -9.74
C ILE A 161 13.73 -9.25 -9.47
N PRO A 162 13.65 -9.70 -8.20
CA PRO A 162 13.30 -11.09 -7.88
C PRO A 162 11.85 -11.42 -8.25
N ASP A 163 11.58 -12.68 -8.59
CA ASP A 163 10.24 -13.22 -8.91
C ASP A 163 9.23 -13.16 -7.75
N THR A 164 9.72 -12.91 -6.52
CA THR A 164 8.92 -12.65 -5.34
C THR A 164 8.51 -11.17 -5.19
N ALA A 165 8.96 -10.27 -6.06
CA ALA A 165 8.66 -8.85 -5.96
C ALA A 165 7.19 -8.55 -6.24
N HIS A 166 6.70 -7.44 -5.68
CA HIS A 166 5.38 -6.93 -6.02
C HIS A 166 5.33 -6.47 -7.49
N GLY A 167 4.21 -6.69 -8.17
CA GLY A 167 4.06 -6.35 -9.59
C GLY A 167 4.23 -4.87 -9.94
N THR A 168 4.19 -3.96 -8.96
CA THR A 168 4.44 -2.53 -9.17
C THR A 168 5.93 -2.22 -9.37
N ASN A 169 6.85 -3.03 -8.83
CA ASN A 169 8.29 -2.81 -8.96
C ASN A 169 8.73 -2.83 -10.45
N PRO A 170 8.44 -3.89 -11.25
CA PRO A 170 8.77 -3.89 -12.66
C PRO A 170 8.04 -2.80 -13.45
N ALA A 171 6.80 -2.46 -13.08
CA ALA A 171 6.06 -1.39 -13.74
C ALA A 171 6.72 -0.02 -13.51
N SER A 172 7.13 0.29 -12.29
CA SER A 172 7.80 1.53 -11.92
C SER A 172 9.17 1.67 -12.59
N ALA A 173 9.94 0.58 -12.66
CA ALA A 173 11.23 0.56 -13.37
C ALA A 173 11.04 0.86 -14.88
N LYS A 174 10.07 0.21 -15.52
CA LYS A 174 9.74 0.47 -16.94
C LYS A 174 9.26 1.91 -17.18
N MET A 175 8.42 2.46 -16.30
CA MET A 175 7.98 3.85 -16.39
C MET A 175 9.14 4.84 -16.31
N ALA A 176 10.18 4.53 -15.55
CA ALA A 176 11.40 5.32 -15.45
C ALA A 176 12.36 5.12 -16.63
N GLY A 177 12.04 4.20 -17.57
CA GLY A 177 12.80 3.97 -18.78
C GLY A 177 13.86 2.87 -18.68
N PHE A 178 13.77 2.00 -17.67
CA PHE A 178 14.68 0.86 -17.48
C PHE A 178 14.14 -0.43 -18.13
N ASP A 179 15.04 -1.30 -18.51
CA ASP A 179 14.78 -2.68 -18.85
C ASP A 179 14.76 -3.52 -17.57
N VAL A 180 13.75 -4.38 -17.45
CA VAL A 180 13.56 -5.22 -16.25
C VAL A 180 14.11 -6.61 -16.53
N ILE A 181 14.96 -7.09 -15.63
CA ILE A 181 15.49 -8.46 -15.64
C ILE A 181 15.02 -9.16 -14.38
N GLU A 182 14.16 -10.17 -14.55
CA GLU A 182 13.69 -10.99 -13.45
C GLU A 182 14.70 -12.09 -13.13
N ILE A 183 14.96 -12.31 -11.84
CA ILE A 183 15.78 -13.42 -11.34
C ILE A 183 14.96 -14.34 -10.45
N PRO A 184 15.22 -15.65 -10.47
CA PRO A 184 14.47 -16.61 -9.66
C PRO A 184 14.85 -16.54 -8.18
N SER A 185 13.92 -16.98 -7.35
CA SER A 185 14.19 -17.34 -5.96
C SER A 185 14.74 -18.76 -5.86
N ASN A 186 15.53 -19.01 -4.81
CA ASN A 186 16.01 -20.34 -4.47
C ASN A 186 14.93 -21.19 -3.77
N ASN A 187 15.27 -22.42 -3.40
CA ASN A 187 14.34 -23.36 -2.76
C ASN A 187 13.87 -22.93 -1.35
N GLU A 188 14.52 -21.95 -0.74
CA GLU A 188 14.16 -21.38 0.56
C GLU A 188 13.27 -20.15 0.42
N GLY A 189 13.07 -19.66 -0.82
CA GLY A 189 12.25 -18.50 -1.15
C GLY A 189 13.01 -17.17 -0.96
N THR A 190 14.33 -17.20 -0.90
CA THR A 190 15.23 -16.02 -0.94
C THR A 190 15.83 -15.85 -2.34
N VAL A 191 16.57 -14.78 -2.57
CA VAL A 191 17.24 -14.53 -3.86
C VAL A 191 18.22 -15.66 -4.19
N ASP A 192 18.20 -16.13 -5.44
CA ASP A 192 19.24 -17.03 -5.94
C ASP A 192 20.52 -16.24 -6.24
N LEU A 193 21.51 -16.35 -5.35
CA LEU A 193 22.79 -15.63 -5.45
C LEU A 193 23.59 -15.98 -6.71
N GLU A 194 23.49 -17.22 -7.21
CA GLU A 194 24.15 -17.62 -8.45
C GLU A 194 23.50 -16.97 -9.67
N ALA A 195 22.16 -16.91 -9.68
CA ALA A 195 21.41 -16.20 -10.71
C ALA A 195 21.74 -14.69 -10.67
N LEU A 196 21.76 -14.08 -9.49
CA LEU A 196 22.12 -12.69 -9.31
C LEU A 196 23.55 -12.41 -9.84
N ARG A 197 24.53 -13.23 -9.44
CA ARG A 197 25.92 -13.09 -9.87
C ARG A 197 26.11 -13.14 -11.38
N LYS A 198 25.35 -14.01 -12.06
CA LYS A 198 25.38 -14.15 -13.53
C LYS A 198 24.67 -13.01 -14.26
N THR A 199 23.73 -12.36 -13.61
CA THR A 199 22.92 -11.29 -14.20
C THR A 199 23.57 -9.92 -14.04
N LEU A 200 24.28 -9.68 -12.94
CA LEU A 200 24.98 -8.42 -12.68
C LEU A 200 26.01 -8.13 -13.78
N SER A 201 25.99 -6.91 -14.30
CA SER A 201 26.85 -6.42 -15.37
C SER A 201 27.12 -4.91 -15.27
N ASP A 202 27.93 -4.37 -16.16
CA ASP A 202 28.15 -2.94 -16.32
C ASP A 202 26.92 -2.17 -16.83
N LYS A 203 25.86 -2.87 -17.27
CA LYS A 203 24.57 -2.30 -17.65
C LYS A 203 23.58 -2.25 -16.51
N THR A 204 23.86 -2.94 -15.40
CA THR A 204 22.96 -2.97 -14.25
C THR A 204 22.96 -1.61 -13.57
N ALA A 205 21.78 -0.99 -13.47
CA ALA A 205 21.54 0.27 -12.78
C ALA A 205 21.18 0.08 -11.32
N ALA A 206 20.32 -0.90 -11.03
CA ALA A 206 19.87 -1.18 -9.66
C ALA A 206 19.34 -2.61 -9.50
N LEU A 207 19.32 -3.07 -8.25
CA LEU A 207 18.48 -4.18 -7.78
C LEU A 207 17.35 -3.61 -6.94
N MET A 208 16.08 -3.94 -7.26
CA MET A 208 14.92 -3.64 -6.41
C MET A 208 14.58 -4.86 -5.56
N LEU A 209 14.58 -4.68 -4.25
CA LEU A 209 14.34 -5.78 -3.30
C LEU A 209 13.35 -5.38 -2.21
N THR A 210 12.41 -6.27 -1.91
CA THR A 210 11.53 -6.19 -0.74
C THR A 210 12.09 -7.08 0.36
N ASN A 211 12.36 -6.57 1.54
CA ASN A 211 12.87 -7.37 2.66
C ASN A 211 12.15 -7.02 3.98
N PRO A 212 11.38 -7.95 4.57
CA PRO A 212 11.06 -9.32 4.10
C PRO A 212 10.30 -9.30 2.77
N ASN A 213 10.44 -10.38 1.99
CA ASN A 213 9.76 -10.51 0.70
C ASN A 213 8.26 -10.86 0.85
N THR A 214 7.55 -10.97 -0.26
CA THR A 214 6.10 -11.26 -0.29
C THR A 214 5.71 -12.66 0.19
N LEU A 215 6.68 -13.55 0.43
CA LEU A 215 6.45 -14.82 1.12
C LEU A 215 6.51 -14.68 2.65
N GLY A 216 6.83 -13.50 3.16
CA GLY A 216 7.11 -13.23 4.57
C GLY A 216 8.49 -13.75 5.01
N ILE A 217 9.42 -13.97 4.08
CA ILE A 217 10.77 -14.47 4.35
C ILE A 217 11.75 -13.31 4.37
N PHE A 218 12.59 -13.26 5.40
CA PHE A 218 13.66 -12.27 5.51
C PHE A 218 14.87 -12.73 4.69
N GLU A 219 15.38 -11.84 3.85
CA GLU A 219 16.60 -12.09 3.08
C GLU A 219 17.82 -12.02 3.98
N THR A 220 18.34 -13.19 4.36
CA THR A 220 19.45 -13.30 5.29
C THR A 220 20.80 -12.99 4.65
N ASP A 221 20.92 -13.17 3.35
CA ASP A 221 22.16 -12.95 2.59
C ASP A 221 22.28 -11.51 2.09
N ILE A 222 21.50 -10.60 2.68
CA ILE A 222 21.42 -9.19 2.23
C ILE A 222 22.77 -8.48 2.16
N LEU A 223 23.69 -8.77 3.06
CA LEU A 223 25.03 -8.16 3.05
C LEU A 223 25.91 -8.70 1.90
N GLU A 224 25.73 -9.96 1.48
CA GLU A 224 26.38 -10.49 0.28
C GLU A 224 25.76 -9.90 -0.99
N ILE A 225 24.43 -9.79 -1.01
CA ILE A 225 23.69 -9.15 -2.11
C ILE A 225 24.13 -7.68 -2.28
N GLU A 226 24.18 -6.93 -1.19
CA GLU A 226 24.64 -5.54 -1.18
C GLU A 226 26.03 -5.43 -1.78
N LYS A 227 26.97 -6.21 -1.28
CA LYS A 227 28.35 -6.22 -1.79
C LYS A 227 28.40 -6.54 -3.29
N MET A 228 27.66 -7.54 -3.75
CA MET A 228 27.65 -7.92 -5.18
C MET A 228 27.09 -6.80 -6.06
N VAL A 229 26.03 -6.13 -5.61
CA VAL A 229 25.38 -5.03 -6.34
C VAL A 229 26.29 -3.81 -6.42
N HIS A 230 26.90 -3.42 -5.29
CA HIS A 230 27.82 -2.27 -5.24
C HIS A 230 29.16 -2.56 -5.96
N ASP A 231 29.69 -3.76 -5.89
CA ASP A 231 30.90 -4.16 -6.66
C ASP A 231 30.65 -4.07 -8.19
N ALA A 232 29.40 -4.26 -8.64
CA ALA A 232 28.99 -4.06 -10.03
C ALA A 232 28.74 -2.58 -10.39
N GLY A 233 28.80 -1.66 -9.41
CA GLY A 233 28.53 -0.23 -9.59
C GLY A 233 27.04 0.11 -9.70
N ALA A 234 26.16 -0.79 -9.31
CA ALA A 234 24.70 -0.60 -9.29
C ALA A 234 24.23 -0.12 -7.90
N LEU A 235 23.01 0.41 -7.82
CA LEU A 235 22.38 0.83 -6.58
C LEU A 235 21.43 -0.25 -6.02
N LEU A 236 21.28 -0.28 -4.70
CA LEU A 236 20.37 -1.18 -4.02
C LEU A 236 19.14 -0.42 -3.52
N TYR A 237 17.96 -0.78 -4.04
CA TYR A 237 16.69 -0.15 -3.72
C TYR A 237 15.84 -1.03 -2.81
N TYR A 238 15.35 -0.47 -1.71
CA TYR A 238 14.45 -1.13 -0.74
C TYR A 238 12.99 -0.77 -1.00
N ASP A 239 12.20 -1.77 -1.34
CA ASP A 239 10.73 -1.66 -1.26
C ASP A 239 10.31 -1.78 0.22
N GLY A 240 9.95 -0.65 0.81
CA GLY A 240 9.60 -0.54 2.23
C GLY A 240 8.15 -0.90 2.56
N ALA A 241 7.42 -1.54 1.64
CA ALA A 241 6.06 -1.99 1.89
C ALA A 241 5.97 -2.91 3.12
N ASN A 242 7.00 -3.70 3.37
CA ASN A 242 7.06 -4.70 4.44
C ASN A 242 7.88 -4.25 5.67
N LEU A 243 8.17 -2.95 5.81
CA LEU A 243 8.93 -2.40 6.96
C LEU A 243 8.29 -2.75 8.31
N ASN A 244 6.97 -2.94 8.37
CA ASN A 244 6.24 -3.31 9.59
C ASN A 244 6.85 -4.51 10.31
N ALA A 245 7.39 -5.47 9.55
CA ALA A 245 7.99 -6.70 10.06
C ALA A 245 9.31 -6.51 10.80
N ILE A 246 10.02 -5.42 10.53
CA ILE A 246 11.37 -5.16 11.05
C ILE A 246 11.48 -3.83 11.80
N LEU A 247 10.36 -3.14 12.00
CA LEU A 247 10.30 -1.83 12.65
C LEU A 247 10.97 -1.87 14.03
N GLY A 248 11.96 -1.01 14.23
CA GLY A 248 12.74 -0.96 15.46
C GLY A 248 13.64 -2.17 15.74
N LYS A 249 13.83 -3.08 14.77
CA LYS A 249 14.69 -4.28 14.86
C LYS A 249 15.87 -4.24 13.90
N ALA A 250 15.64 -3.79 12.67
CA ALA A 250 16.67 -3.64 11.65
C ALA A 250 16.35 -2.42 10.80
N ARG A 251 17.37 -1.78 10.25
CA ARG A 251 17.23 -0.58 9.43
C ARG A 251 17.73 -0.86 8.02
N PRO A 252 16.96 -0.51 6.98
CA PRO A 252 17.39 -0.69 5.59
C PRO A 252 18.76 -0.08 5.28
N GLY A 253 19.04 1.11 5.81
CA GLY A 253 20.33 1.77 5.62
C GLY A 253 21.53 1.01 6.18
N ASP A 254 21.33 0.23 7.26
CA ASP A 254 22.39 -0.61 7.85
C ASP A 254 22.57 -1.92 7.07
N MET A 255 21.62 -2.29 6.21
CA MET A 255 21.71 -3.41 5.28
C MET A 255 22.36 -3.04 3.94
N GLY A 256 22.78 -1.76 3.78
CA GLY A 256 23.42 -1.26 2.58
C GLY A 256 22.47 -0.76 1.49
N PHE A 257 21.18 -0.56 1.78
CA PHE A 257 20.27 0.04 0.81
C PHE A 257 20.56 1.55 0.61
N ASP A 258 20.62 1.97 -0.66
CA ASP A 258 20.88 3.35 -1.06
C ASP A 258 19.60 4.20 -1.10
N ILE A 259 18.50 3.57 -1.48
CA ILE A 259 17.20 4.20 -1.63
C ILE A 259 16.14 3.34 -0.93
N VAL A 260 15.20 3.98 -0.24
CA VAL A 260 14.03 3.30 0.36
C VAL A 260 12.78 4.09 0.04
N HIS A 261 11.69 3.42 -0.32
CA HIS A 261 10.38 4.02 -0.18
C HIS A 261 9.65 3.45 1.04
N LEU A 262 8.77 4.23 1.61
CA LEU A 262 7.90 3.81 2.72
C LEU A 262 6.42 3.98 2.33
N ASN A 263 5.56 3.21 2.98
CA ASN A 263 4.11 3.37 2.87
C ASN A 263 3.58 3.85 4.22
N LEU A 264 3.23 5.13 4.35
CA LEU A 264 2.68 5.64 5.61
C LEU A 264 1.35 4.96 5.95
N HIS A 265 0.59 4.58 4.94
CA HIS A 265 -0.68 3.85 5.04
C HIS A 265 -0.52 2.34 5.34
N LYS A 266 0.69 1.86 5.59
CA LYS A 266 0.98 0.49 6.03
C LYS A 266 1.60 0.54 7.44
N THR A 267 2.92 0.68 7.52
CA THR A 267 3.69 0.64 8.77
C THR A 267 3.22 1.69 9.80
N PHE A 268 2.82 2.88 9.36
CA PHE A 268 2.48 3.99 10.25
C PHE A 268 0.98 4.21 10.44
N ALA A 269 0.17 3.19 10.14
CA ALA A 269 -1.25 3.10 10.48
C ALA A 269 -2.13 4.26 9.98
N THR A 270 -1.78 4.89 8.86
CA THR A 270 -2.68 5.86 8.22
C THR A 270 -3.70 5.15 7.33
N PRO A 271 -4.89 5.72 7.09
CA PRO A 271 -5.92 5.06 6.30
C PRO A 271 -5.50 4.76 4.86
N HIS A 272 -5.93 3.61 4.32
CA HIS A 272 -5.84 3.30 2.88
C HIS A 272 -6.89 4.05 2.06
N GLY A 273 -8.05 4.35 2.63
CA GLY A 273 -9.10 5.19 2.05
C GLY A 273 -9.77 4.63 0.79
N GLY A 274 -9.73 3.31 0.58
CA GLY A 274 -10.39 2.69 -0.57
C GLY A 274 -9.88 3.15 -1.94
N GLY A 275 -8.57 3.32 -2.09
CA GLY A 275 -7.92 3.88 -3.28
C GLY A 275 -7.67 5.40 -3.18
N GLY A 276 -7.84 5.95 -1.99
CA GLY A 276 -7.67 7.36 -1.66
C GLY A 276 -6.34 7.69 -1.00
N PRO A 277 -6.39 8.36 0.16
CA PRO A 277 -5.23 9.04 0.71
C PRO A 277 -4.10 8.06 1.03
N GLY A 278 -2.93 8.33 0.47
CA GLY A 278 -1.71 7.61 0.75
C GLY A 278 -0.54 8.58 0.78
N ALA A 279 0.62 8.08 1.19
CA ALA A 279 1.90 8.75 1.03
C ALA A 279 3.01 7.70 0.94
N GLY A 280 3.98 7.95 0.08
CA GLY A 280 5.11 7.08 -0.19
C GLY A 280 6.44 7.81 -0.04
N PRO A 281 6.81 8.29 1.15
CA PRO A 281 8.09 8.98 1.35
C PRO A 281 9.25 8.15 0.82
N VAL A 282 10.21 8.82 0.18
CA VAL A 282 11.43 8.20 -0.32
C VAL A 282 12.62 8.75 0.45
N GLY A 283 13.37 7.84 1.06
CA GLY A 283 14.61 8.10 1.77
C GLY A 283 15.82 7.67 0.94
N VAL A 284 16.93 8.38 1.11
CA VAL A 284 18.16 8.12 0.37
C VAL A 284 19.39 8.27 1.26
N LYS A 285 20.51 7.64 0.85
CA LYS A 285 21.83 7.89 1.42
C LYS A 285 22.37 9.22 0.93
N GLU A 286 23.42 9.74 1.63
CA GLU A 286 23.99 11.08 1.45
C GLU A 286 24.33 11.41 -0.01
N ASP A 287 24.94 10.49 -0.74
CA ASP A 287 25.35 10.69 -2.14
C ASP A 287 24.19 10.99 -3.09
N LEU A 288 22.97 10.54 -2.74
CA LEU A 288 21.76 10.70 -3.53
C LEU A 288 20.90 11.90 -3.09
N GLU A 289 21.18 12.51 -1.94
CA GLU A 289 20.38 13.63 -1.40
C GLU A 289 20.22 14.78 -2.40
N LYS A 290 21.28 15.10 -3.15
CA LYS A 290 21.30 16.20 -4.13
C LYS A 290 20.29 16.06 -5.26
N PHE A 291 19.81 14.82 -5.54
CA PHE A 291 18.84 14.53 -6.61
C PHE A 291 17.39 14.58 -6.13
N LEU A 292 17.16 14.56 -4.82
CA LEU A 292 15.80 14.54 -4.27
C LEU A 292 14.93 15.70 -4.79
N PRO A 293 13.61 15.49 -4.91
CA PRO A 293 12.69 16.54 -5.33
C PRO A 293 12.72 17.79 -4.47
N VAL A 294 12.52 18.94 -5.10
CA VAL A 294 12.39 20.24 -4.43
C VAL A 294 10.92 20.64 -4.28
N PRO A 295 10.54 21.43 -3.22
CA PRO A 295 11.43 21.93 -2.18
C PRO A 295 11.78 20.89 -1.13
N ARG A 296 12.89 21.10 -0.42
CA ARG A 296 13.25 20.43 0.81
C ARG A 296 12.96 21.35 1.99
N ILE A 297 12.59 20.80 3.14
CA ILE A 297 12.39 21.60 4.35
C ILE A 297 13.73 21.76 5.05
N LYS A 298 14.11 23.00 5.32
CA LYS A 298 15.37 23.35 5.99
C LYS A 298 15.10 24.19 7.21
N LYS A 299 15.82 23.90 8.30
CA LYS A 299 15.84 24.77 9.49
C LYS A 299 16.85 25.88 9.29
N ASP A 300 16.38 27.13 9.35
CA ASP A 300 17.19 28.34 9.27
C ASP A 300 17.02 29.16 10.56
N GLY A 301 17.98 29.03 11.47
CA GLY A 301 17.89 29.59 12.80
C GLY A 301 16.68 29.04 13.59
N LYS A 302 15.69 29.91 13.84
CA LYS A 302 14.43 29.56 14.51
C LYS A 302 13.27 29.32 13.57
N ARG A 303 13.51 29.35 12.25
CA ARG A 303 12.48 29.20 11.23
C ARG A 303 12.68 27.94 10.41
N TYR A 304 11.60 27.46 9.81
CA TYR A 304 11.59 26.41 8.81
C TYR A 304 11.23 27.03 7.46
N VAL A 305 12.06 26.74 6.44
CA VAL A 305 11.95 27.32 5.10
C VAL A 305 11.90 26.22 4.05
N LEU A 306 11.33 26.55 2.89
CA LEU A 306 11.28 25.68 1.71
C LEU A 306 12.50 25.97 0.82
N ASP A 307 13.48 25.07 0.84
CA ASP A 307 14.73 25.18 0.07
C ASP A 307 14.52 24.63 -1.36
N TYR A 308 14.56 25.53 -2.34
CA TYR A 308 14.50 25.22 -3.77
C TYR A 308 15.88 25.23 -4.44
N ASP A 309 16.94 25.67 -3.74
CA ASP A 309 18.29 25.80 -4.30
C ASP A 309 19.03 24.45 -4.28
N LYS A 310 18.61 23.55 -5.16
CA LYS A 310 19.16 22.22 -5.36
C LYS A 310 19.39 21.99 -6.86
N PRO A 311 20.54 22.41 -7.43
CA PRO A 311 20.77 22.42 -8.87
C PRO A 311 20.74 21.05 -9.56
N TYR A 312 20.97 19.97 -8.80
CA TYR A 312 20.95 18.59 -9.31
C TYR A 312 19.62 17.86 -9.03
N SER A 313 18.68 18.53 -8.37
CA SER A 313 17.36 17.94 -8.10
C SER A 313 16.66 17.55 -9.40
N ILE A 314 15.95 16.42 -9.38
CA ILE A 314 15.09 16.01 -10.50
C ILE A 314 13.82 16.88 -10.64
N GLY A 315 13.69 17.93 -9.81
CA GLY A 315 12.53 18.82 -9.80
C GLY A 315 11.38 18.28 -8.96
N LYS A 316 10.14 18.67 -9.30
CA LYS A 316 8.94 18.16 -8.64
C LYS A 316 8.38 16.96 -9.40
N ILE A 317 7.91 15.96 -8.67
CA ILE A 317 7.21 14.81 -9.24
C ILE A 317 5.68 14.93 -9.17
N ARG A 318 5.17 15.89 -8.39
CA ARG A 318 3.77 16.27 -8.28
C ARG A 318 3.64 17.67 -7.68
N ASP A 319 2.42 18.22 -7.67
CA ASP A 319 2.13 19.44 -6.93
C ASP A 319 2.31 19.26 -5.42
N PHE A 320 2.61 20.36 -4.73
CA PHE A 320 2.93 20.42 -3.31
C PHE A 320 4.21 19.68 -2.93
N TYR A 321 4.46 19.51 -1.66
CA TYR A 321 5.66 18.85 -1.11
C TYR A 321 5.31 17.67 -0.20
N GLY A 322 4.09 17.12 -0.35
CA GLY A 322 3.62 15.93 0.34
C GLY A 322 2.11 15.88 0.49
N ASN A 323 1.58 14.75 0.90
CA ASN A 323 0.23 14.61 1.41
C ASN A 323 0.25 14.93 2.91
N ILE A 324 0.05 16.21 3.24
CA ILE A 324 0.30 16.74 4.59
C ILE A 324 -0.61 16.07 5.63
N GLU A 325 -1.87 15.85 5.32
CA GLU A 325 -2.80 15.17 6.23
C GLU A 325 -2.30 13.76 6.62
N VAL A 326 -1.84 12.98 5.65
CA VAL A 326 -1.28 11.64 5.91
C VAL A 326 0.03 11.73 6.71
N CYS A 327 0.87 12.74 6.42
CA CYS A 327 2.09 12.98 7.18
C CYS A 327 1.77 13.33 8.65
N ILE A 328 0.74 14.14 8.91
CA ILE A 328 0.29 14.47 10.28
C ILE A 328 -0.14 13.19 11.01
N LYS A 329 -0.97 12.36 10.37
CA LYS A 329 -1.43 11.10 10.97
C LYS A 329 -0.27 10.16 11.32
N ALA A 330 0.70 10.02 10.41
CA ALA A 330 1.89 9.21 10.65
C ALA A 330 2.78 9.79 11.77
N TYR A 331 2.93 11.12 11.83
CA TYR A 331 3.67 11.80 12.89
C TYR A 331 3.02 11.55 14.26
N VAL A 332 1.69 11.71 14.35
CA VAL A 332 0.93 11.44 15.58
C VAL A 332 1.07 9.97 16.00
N TYR A 333 0.99 9.04 15.04
CA TYR A 333 1.21 7.61 15.30
C TYR A 333 2.60 7.36 15.89
N LEU A 334 3.64 7.94 15.31
CA LEU A 334 5.01 7.79 15.81
C LEU A 334 5.18 8.36 17.23
N LEU A 335 4.60 9.53 17.51
CA LEU A 335 4.60 10.10 18.85
C LEU A 335 3.86 9.23 19.87
N MET A 336 2.72 8.68 19.47
CA MET A 336 1.90 7.80 20.31
C MET A 336 2.64 6.48 20.63
N MET A 337 3.30 5.88 19.65
CA MET A 337 4.01 4.63 19.83
C MET A 337 5.32 4.79 20.59
N GLY A 338 6.06 5.84 20.30
CA GLY A 338 7.31 6.15 21.01
C GLY A 338 8.24 4.95 21.11
N LYS A 339 8.60 4.56 22.34
CA LYS A 339 9.50 3.42 22.62
C LYS A 339 8.91 2.06 22.27
N SER A 340 7.60 1.96 22.09
CA SER A 340 6.89 0.72 21.75
C SER A 340 6.91 0.39 20.25
N LEU A 341 7.55 1.19 19.40
CA LEU A 341 7.66 0.90 17.97
C LEU A 341 8.21 -0.50 17.66
N LYS A 342 9.17 -1.00 18.45
CA LYS A 342 9.71 -2.35 18.28
C LYS A 342 8.67 -3.47 18.53
N GLU A 343 7.68 -3.21 19.40
CA GLU A 343 6.63 -4.15 19.75
C GLU A 343 5.67 -4.36 18.56
N VAL A 344 5.53 -3.38 17.67
CA VAL A 344 4.79 -3.48 16.42
C VAL A 344 5.31 -4.66 15.59
N ALA A 345 6.62 -4.72 15.35
CA ALA A 345 7.24 -5.81 14.61
C ALA A 345 7.16 -7.14 15.38
N GLU A 346 7.41 -7.13 16.68
CA GLU A 346 7.36 -8.33 17.52
C GLU A 346 5.98 -9.00 17.48
N ILE A 347 4.92 -8.20 17.69
CA ILE A 347 3.56 -8.73 17.73
C ILE A 347 3.08 -9.13 16.34
N SER A 348 3.39 -8.34 15.29
CA SER A 348 3.01 -8.72 13.93
C SER A 348 3.63 -10.05 13.49
N VAL A 349 4.91 -10.28 13.83
CA VAL A 349 5.60 -11.56 13.57
C VAL A 349 5.02 -12.69 14.41
N LEU A 350 4.70 -12.43 15.68
CA LEU A 350 4.07 -13.40 16.57
C LEU A 350 2.71 -13.84 16.03
N ASN A 351 1.84 -12.88 15.70
CA ASN A 351 0.49 -13.13 15.18
C ASN A 351 0.54 -13.93 13.87
N SER A 352 1.43 -13.56 12.95
CA SER A 352 1.63 -14.27 11.69
C SER A 352 2.01 -15.74 11.92
N ASN A 353 3.02 -16.01 12.74
CA ASN A 353 3.46 -17.38 13.00
C ASN A 353 2.45 -18.18 13.82
N TYR A 354 1.74 -17.56 14.76
CA TYR A 354 0.66 -18.20 15.51
C TYR A 354 -0.44 -18.68 14.56
N MET A 355 -0.91 -17.82 13.68
CA MET A 355 -1.93 -18.14 12.69
C MET A 355 -1.46 -19.23 11.72
N LYS A 356 -0.26 -19.07 11.17
CA LYS A 356 0.36 -20.04 10.27
C LYS A 356 0.45 -21.44 10.90
N GLU A 357 0.92 -21.55 12.12
CA GLU A 357 1.06 -22.86 12.81
C GLU A 357 -0.31 -23.52 13.07
N LYS A 358 -1.35 -22.75 13.38
CA LYS A 358 -2.70 -23.31 13.52
C LYS A 358 -3.23 -23.84 12.20
N LEU A 359 -3.06 -23.10 11.10
CA LEU A 359 -3.46 -23.57 9.77
C LEU A 359 -2.67 -24.80 9.33
N LYS A 360 -1.37 -24.84 9.56
CA LYS A 360 -0.51 -26.00 9.30
C LYS A 360 -1.01 -27.26 10.02
N ARG A 361 -1.31 -27.14 11.31
CA ARG A 361 -1.83 -28.27 12.13
C ARG A 361 -3.17 -28.80 11.65
N SER A 362 -3.96 -27.97 10.98
CA SER A 362 -5.25 -28.40 10.41
C SER A 362 -5.11 -29.42 9.29
N GLY A 363 -3.99 -29.41 8.58
CA GLY A 363 -3.68 -30.29 7.45
C GLY A 363 -4.48 -30.05 6.17
N PHE A 364 -5.31 -28.98 6.11
CA PHE A 364 -6.13 -28.63 4.93
C PHE A 364 -5.40 -27.75 3.95
N TYR A 365 -4.50 -26.89 4.44
CA TYR A 365 -3.75 -25.91 3.64
C TYR A 365 -2.28 -26.32 3.59
N GLU A 366 -1.67 -26.21 2.43
CA GLU A 366 -0.24 -26.52 2.23
C GLU A 366 0.60 -25.28 2.47
N LEU A 367 1.76 -25.45 3.13
CA LEU A 367 2.76 -24.41 3.34
C LEU A 367 3.91 -24.65 2.37
N PRO A 368 4.08 -23.84 1.32
CA PRO A 368 5.12 -24.06 0.32
C PRO A 368 6.54 -23.96 0.89
N TYR A 369 6.69 -23.14 1.93
CA TYR A 369 7.96 -22.95 2.65
C TYR A 369 7.71 -23.22 4.15
N LYS A 370 8.63 -23.93 4.83
CA LYS A 370 8.40 -24.50 6.18
C LYS A 370 8.85 -23.62 7.34
N ASP A 371 9.76 -22.67 7.10
CA ASP A 371 10.38 -21.89 8.17
C ASP A 371 9.48 -20.83 8.79
N LEU A 372 9.98 -20.19 9.85
CA LEU A 372 9.33 -19.05 10.47
C LEU A 372 9.15 -17.92 9.45
N ARG A 373 8.03 -17.22 9.57
CA ARG A 373 7.71 -16.05 8.75
C ARG A 373 7.88 -14.77 9.55
N LYS A 374 7.96 -13.68 8.84
CA LYS A 374 7.85 -12.35 9.44
C LYS A 374 6.38 -11.99 9.63
N HIS A 375 5.93 -10.82 9.21
CA HIS A 375 4.59 -10.28 9.47
C HIS A 375 3.45 -10.92 8.66
N GLU A 376 3.77 -11.63 7.59
CA GLU A 376 2.82 -12.28 6.69
C GLU A 376 3.30 -13.68 6.29
N PHE A 377 2.40 -14.47 5.74
CA PHE A 377 2.71 -15.80 5.23
C PHE A 377 1.76 -16.18 4.09
N VAL A 378 2.18 -17.15 3.30
CA VAL A 378 1.39 -17.70 2.19
C VAL A 378 1.06 -19.16 2.46
N VAL A 379 -0.21 -19.53 2.27
CA VAL A 379 -0.66 -20.92 2.20
C VAL A 379 -1.24 -21.21 0.83
N SER A 380 -1.17 -22.48 0.41
CA SER A 380 -1.75 -22.92 -0.87
C SER A 380 -3.03 -23.72 -0.64
N CYS A 381 -4.06 -23.45 -1.47
CA CYS A 381 -5.27 -24.24 -1.58
C CYS A 381 -5.14 -25.38 -2.62
N GLU A 382 -3.95 -25.69 -3.15
CA GLU A 382 -3.78 -26.71 -4.21
C GLU A 382 -4.29 -28.07 -3.78
N LYS A 383 -4.12 -28.45 -2.49
CA LYS A 383 -4.70 -29.67 -1.93
C LYS A 383 -6.23 -29.66 -1.99
N LEU A 384 -6.87 -28.55 -1.61
CA LEU A 384 -8.34 -28.42 -1.69
C LEU A 384 -8.84 -28.46 -3.13
N LEU A 385 -8.09 -27.86 -4.06
CA LEU A 385 -8.41 -27.95 -5.50
C LEU A 385 -8.34 -29.40 -5.98
N ARG A 386 -7.26 -30.11 -5.67
CA ARG A 386 -7.05 -31.50 -6.12
C ARG A 386 -8.07 -32.47 -5.52
N GLU A 387 -8.40 -32.35 -4.24
CA GLU A 387 -9.23 -33.31 -3.52
C GLU A 387 -10.73 -32.98 -3.62
N LYS A 388 -11.09 -31.70 -3.73
CA LYS A 388 -12.49 -31.23 -3.64
C LYS A 388 -12.92 -30.28 -4.76
N GLY A 389 -12.03 -29.90 -5.66
CA GLY A 389 -12.31 -28.92 -6.70
C GLY A 389 -12.57 -27.49 -6.16
N ILE A 390 -12.06 -27.17 -4.95
CA ILE A 390 -12.20 -25.86 -4.33
C ILE A 390 -10.95 -25.02 -4.59
N ARG A 391 -11.11 -23.87 -5.22
CA ARG A 391 -10.05 -22.92 -5.53
C ARG A 391 -9.84 -21.90 -4.41
N ALA A 392 -8.71 -21.20 -4.42
CA ALA A 392 -8.45 -20.06 -3.53
C ALA A 392 -9.55 -18.99 -3.61
N LEU A 393 -10.05 -18.68 -4.82
CA LEU A 393 -11.18 -17.77 -5.02
C LEU A 393 -12.46 -18.25 -4.30
N ASP A 394 -12.74 -19.56 -4.30
CA ASP A 394 -13.94 -20.11 -3.66
C ASP A 394 -13.87 -19.96 -2.14
N VAL A 395 -12.69 -20.23 -1.56
CA VAL A 395 -12.41 -20.00 -0.14
C VAL A 395 -12.59 -18.52 0.20
N ALA A 396 -12.02 -17.61 -0.59
CA ALA A 396 -12.14 -16.17 -0.42
C ALA A 396 -13.60 -15.69 -0.45
N LYS A 397 -14.38 -16.16 -1.43
CA LYS A 397 -15.81 -15.83 -1.52
C LYS A 397 -16.62 -16.42 -0.37
N ARG A 398 -16.24 -17.59 0.14
CA ARG A 398 -16.93 -18.20 1.26
C ARG A 398 -16.65 -17.48 2.60
N LEU A 399 -15.44 -16.92 2.79
CA LEU A 399 -15.12 -16.07 3.94
C LEU A 399 -16.08 -14.88 4.09
N LEU A 400 -16.51 -14.28 2.97
CA LEU A 400 -17.50 -13.21 3.00
C LEU A 400 -18.83 -13.67 3.63
N ASP A 401 -19.26 -14.92 3.39
CA ASP A 401 -20.47 -15.48 4.05
C ASP A 401 -20.30 -15.73 5.55
N TYR A 402 -19.05 -15.85 6.00
CA TYR A 402 -18.68 -15.86 7.42
C TYR A 402 -18.60 -14.45 8.03
N GLY A 403 -18.79 -13.40 7.22
CA GLY A 403 -18.66 -12.01 7.65
C GLY A 403 -17.20 -11.59 7.88
N MET A 404 -16.29 -12.16 7.12
CA MET A 404 -14.85 -11.92 7.20
C MET A 404 -14.31 -11.43 5.87
N HIS A 405 -13.32 -10.53 5.91
CA HIS A 405 -12.64 -10.09 4.69
C HIS A 405 -11.67 -11.19 4.22
N PRO A 406 -11.65 -11.52 2.91
CA PRO A 406 -10.72 -12.51 2.38
C PRO A 406 -9.28 -11.97 2.36
N PRO A 407 -8.27 -12.87 2.38
CA PRO A 407 -6.87 -12.48 2.17
C PRO A 407 -6.61 -12.21 0.68
N THR A 408 -5.39 -11.80 0.35
CA THR A 408 -4.93 -11.71 -1.05
C THR A 408 -4.88 -13.10 -1.67
N ILE A 409 -5.44 -13.25 -2.85
CA ILE A 409 -5.47 -14.52 -3.59
C ILE A 409 -4.58 -14.48 -4.82
N TYR A 410 -4.06 -15.66 -5.24
CA TYR A 410 -3.24 -15.85 -6.44
C TYR A 410 -1.96 -15.01 -6.46
N PHE A 411 -1.48 -14.59 -5.31
CA PHE A 411 -0.24 -13.87 -5.16
C PHE A 411 0.52 -14.34 -3.90
N PRO A 412 1.87 -14.43 -3.93
CA PRO A 412 2.76 -14.24 -5.09
C PRO A 412 2.59 -15.33 -6.15
N LEU A 413 2.93 -15.02 -7.42
CA LEU A 413 2.66 -15.90 -8.57
C LEU A 413 3.40 -17.24 -8.52
N ILE A 414 4.49 -17.32 -7.78
CA ILE A 414 5.28 -18.54 -7.59
C ILE A 414 4.58 -19.59 -6.73
N VAL A 415 3.47 -19.23 -6.04
CA VAL A 415 2.66 -20.14 -5.23
C VAL A 415 1.31 -20.35 -5.91
N LYS A 416 1.02 -21.58 -6.31
CA LYS A 416 -0.28 -21.95 -6.92
C LYS A 416 -1.39 -21.90 -5.89
N GLU A 417 -2.58 -21.42 -6.31
CA GLU A 417 -3.77 -21.29 -5.45
C GLU A 417 -3.46 -20.62 -4.11
N ALA A 418 -2.65 -19.55 -4.16
CA ALA A 418 -2.17 -18.84 -2.99
C ALA A 418 -3.27 -18.11 -2.23
N LEU A 419 -3.19 -18.15 -0.91
CA LEU A 419 -3.80 -17.22 0.03
C LEU A 419 -2.67 -16.57 0.82
N MET A 420 -2.46 -15.27 0.61
CA MET A 420 -1.46 -14.48 1.30
C MET A 420 -2.11 -13.72 2.44
N ILE A 421 -1.70 -14.00 3.65
CA ILE A 421 -2.36 -13.59 4.89
C ILE A 421 -1.42 -12.75 5.73
N GLU A 422 -1.88 -11.58 6.13
CA GLU A 422 -1.18 -10.67 7.03
C GLU A 422 -2.08 -10.30 8.21
N PRO A 423 -1.99 -11.00 9.34
CA PRO A 423 -2.58 -10.55 10.59
C PRO A 423 -1.65 -9.51 11.19
N THR A 424 -2.09 -8.27 11.25
CA THR A 424 -1.27 -7.19 11.82
C THR A 424 -1.11 -7.31 13.33
N GLU A 425 -0.30 -6.48 13.92
CA GLU A 425 -0.15 -6.40 15.40
C GLU A 425 -1.40 -5.88 16.10
N THR A 426 -2.34 -5.28 15.35
CA THR A 426 -3.55 -4.70 15.93
C THR A 426 -4.67 -5.72 16.17
N GLU A 427 -4.50 -6.94 15.68
CA GLU A 427 -5.51 -8.00 15.82
C GLU A 427 -5.38 -8.73 17.14
N THR A 428 -6.54 -9.05 17.75
CA THR A 428 -6.58 -9.84 18.96
C THR A 428 -6.39 -11.34 18.67
N LYS A 429 -5.97 -12.08 19.69
CA LYS A 429 -5.87 -13.55 19.57
C LYS A 429 -7.23 -14.18 19.22
N GLU A 430 -8.30 -13.65 19.77
CA GLU A 430 -9.68 -14.10 19.54
C GLU A 430 -10.10 -13.91 18.09
N ASP A 431 -9.78 -12.78 17.47
CA ASP A 431 -10.07 -12.50 16.06
C ASP A 431 -9.28 -13.43 15.14
N ILE A 432 -7.98 -13.62 15.43
CA ILE A 432 -7.13 -14.57 14.72
C ILE A 432 -7.67 -16.00 14.83
N ASP A 433 -8.05 -16.43 16.02
CA ASP A 433 -8.60 -17.76 16.24
C ASP A 433 -9.91 -17.95 15.47
N ALA A 434 -10.82 -16.97 15.51
CA ALA A 434 -12.08 -17.00 14.77
C ALA A 434 -11.85 -17.08 13.24
N TYR A 435 -10.86 -16.37 12.74
CA TYR A 435 -10.51 -16.41 11.31
C TYR A 435 -9.95 -17.77 10.89
N VAL A 436 -9.04 -18.34 11.68
CA VAL A 436 -8.51 -19.69 11.45
C VAL A 436 -9.62 -20.74 11.48
N ASP A 437 -10.51 -20.66 12.46
CA ASP A 437 -11.64 -21.60 12.60
C ASP A 437 -12.59 -21.50 11.40
N ALA A 438 -12.81 -20.32 10.85
CA ALA A 438 -13.57 -20.12 9.61
C ALA A 438 -12.88 -20.80 8.42
N LEU A 439 -11.59 -20.60 8.22
CA LEU A 439 -10.83 -21.26 7.15
C LEU A 439 -10.88 -22.80 7.28
N ILE A 440 -10.72 -23.34 8.49
CA ILE A 440 -10.81 -24.79 8.75
C ILE A 440 -12.23 -25.31 8.49
N SER A 441 -13.25 -24.55 8.87
CA SER A 441 -14.65 -24.90 8.63
C SER A 441 -14.96 -24.94 7.13
N ILE A 442 -14.54 -23.93 6.38
CA ILE A 442 -14.71 -23.87 4.91
C ILE A 442 -14.06 -25.09 4.23
N ALA A 443 -12.88 -25.49 4.69
CA ALA A 443 -12.19 -26.66 4.12
C ALA A 443 -12.94 -27.99 4.39
N LYS A 444 -13.80 -28.03 5.40
CA LYS A 444 -14.64 -29.19 5.76
C LYS A 444 -16.02 -29.21 5.12
N GLU A 445 -16.51 -28.05 4.66
CA GLU A 445 -17.83 -27.91 4.06
C GLU A 445 -18.00 -28.74 2.76
N ASP A 446 -19.26 -28.90 2.36
CA ASP A 446 -19.60 -29.45 1.04
C ASP A 446 -19.02 -28.55 -0.05
N PRO A 447 -18.29 -29.11 -1.02
CA PRO A 447 -17.67 -28.34 -2.10
C PRO A 447 -18.67 -27.47 -2.91
N GLU A 448 -19.94 -27.93 -3.09
CA GLU A 448 -20.94 -27.14 -3.80
C GLU A 448 -21.32 -25.87 -3.04
N VAL A 449 -21.41 -25.95 -1.71
CA VAL A 449 -21.69 -24.78 -0.85
C VAL A 449 -20.55 -23.76 -0.97
N VAL A 450 -19.29 -24.21 -0.97
CA VAL A 450 -18.13 -23.33 -1.07
C VAL A 450 -18.05 -22.70 -2.47
N ARG A 451 -18.23 -23.48 -3.52
CA ARG A 451 -18.18 -23.00 -4.93
C ARG A 451 -19.31 -22.03 -5.27
N SER A 452 -20.48 -22.16 -4.62
CA SER A 452 -21.63 -21.27 -4.86
C SER A 452 -21.56 -19.96 -4.07
N ALA A 453 -20.60 -19.81 -3.15
CA ALA A 453 -20.43 -18.59 -2.36
C ALA A 453 -20.00 -17.40 -3.24
N PRO A 454 -20.32 -16.13 -2.82
CA PRO A 454 -21.00 -15.73 -1.60
C PRO A 454 -22.53 -15.79 -1.76
N SER A 455 -23.23 -16.13 -0.69
CA SER A 455 -24.70 -16.19 -0.63
C SER A 455 -25.32 -15.16 0.31
N LYS A 456 -24.54 -14.64 1.27
CA LYS A 456 -25.00 -13.75 2.35
C LYS A 456 -24.59 -12.28 2.16
N THR A 457 -23.93 -11.96 1.07
CA THR A 457 -23.46 -10.60 0.76
C THR A 457 -24.46 -9.84 -0.11
N PRO A 458 -24.40 -8.49 -0.17
CA PRO A 458 -25.22 -7.68 -1.07
C PRO A 458 -25.04 -8.06 -2.55
N VAL A 459 -23.80 -8.26 -2.96
CA VAL A 459 -23.41 -8.63 -4.33
C VAL A 459 -22.88 -10.05 -4.33
N LYS A 460 -23.28 -10.84 -5.31
CA LYS A 460 -22.77 -12.19 -5.54
C LYS A 460 -21.52 -12.14 -6.44
N ARG A 461 -21.15 -13.27 -7.06
CA ARG A 461 -20.07 -13.31 -8.03
C ARG A 461 -20.41 -12.41 -9.21
N VAL A 462 -19.46 -11.58 -9.60
CA VAL A 462 -19.55 -10.68 -10.75
C VAL A 462 -18.93 -11.33 -11.97
N ASP A 463 -19.38 -10.93 -13.16
CA ASP A 463 -18.76 -11.33 -14.44
C ASP A 463 -17.53 -10.46 -14.70
N GLU A 464 -16.39 -10.84 -14.11
CA GLU A 464 -15.12 -10.14 -14.23
C GLU A 464 -14.64 -10.08 -15.69
N ALA A 465 -14.90 -11.13 -16.47
CA ALA A 465 -14.48 -11.18 -17.87
C ALA A 465 -15.25 -10.19 -18.75
N SER A 466 -16.55 -10.06 -18.53
CA SER A 466 -17.38 -9.07 -19.23
C SER A 466 -17.01 -7.66 -18.81
N ALA A 467 -16.81 -7.42 -17.52
CA ALA A 467 -16.41 -6.10 -16.99
C ALA A 467 -15.05 -5.64 -17.56
N ALA A 468 -14.11 -6.56 -17.74
CA ALA A 468 -12.80 -6.24 -18.32
C ALA A 468 -12.86 -5.98 -19.83
N LYS A 469 -13.70 -6.74 -20.56
CA LYS A 469 -13.83 -6.63 -22.03
C LYS A 469 -14.70 -5.46 -22.46
N ASN A 470 -15.73 -5.15 -21.69
CA ASN A 470 -16.74 -4.14 -22.00
C ASN A 470 -16.89 -3.18 -20.82
N PRO A 471 -15.86 -2.39 -20.48
CA PRO A 471 -15.92 -1.50 -19.32
C PRO A 471 -16.94 -0.38 -19.56
N VAL A 472 -17.81 -0.14 -18.58
CA VAL A 472 -18.69 1.02 -18.56
C VAL A 472 -17.90 2.19 -17.97
N LEU A 473 -17.50 3.15 -18.81
CA LEU A 473 -16.55 4.20 -18.44
C LEU A 473 -17.21 5.51 -18.03
N THR A 474 -18.48 5.70 -18.39
CA THR A 474 -19.21 6.93 -18.07
C THR A 474 -20.56 6.61 -17.45
N TRP A 475 -21.04 7.51 -16.59
CA TRP A 475 -22.37 7.38 -15.99
C TRP A 475 -23.53 7.51 -17.00
N LYS A 476 -23.26 7.97 -18.22
CA LYS A 476 -24.24 8.04 -19.31
C LYS A 476 -24.58 6.66 -19.87
N ASP A 477 -23.70 5.71 -19.64
CA ASP A 477 -23.79 4.36 -20.18
C ASP A 477 -24.47 3.39 -19.18
N ILE A 478 -24.96 3.93 -18.03
CA ILE A 478 -25.62 3.16 -16.96
C ILE A 478 -27.15 3.32 -17.00
#